data_69e3e449ff45af9270928b62cf5c9a7e
#
_entry.id   69e3e449ff45af9270928b62cf5c9a7e
#
_cell.length_a   1.000
_cell.length_b   1.000
_cell.length_c   1.000
_cell.angle_alpha   90.00
_cell.angle_beta   90.00
_cell.angle_gamma   90.00
#
_symmetry.space_group_name_H-M   'P 1'
#
loop_
_entity.id
_entity.type
_entity.pdbx_description
1 polymer ?
#
loop_
_entity_poly.entity_id
_entity_poly.type
_entity_poly.pdbx_seq_one_letter_code
_entity_poly.pdbx_strand_id
1 'polypeptide(L)'
;MNAEFFEALAMLEKERGLTADYLIERISNAIIIAVKKDYEVEDDNVLVEIDPAKGKFNVSLVRDVVEEVENPHTQVSVAQAHEFRKSLEAGDRLVTPLKTKEFGRIAAVTAKHVIRQGIREAERNQQFTEMQSKAHEIVTGTVTRIDTLRGVVALD
;
A
#
# COMPACT_ATOMS: atom_id res chain seq x y z
N MET A 1 5.89 11.52 14.66
CA MET A 1 5.29 11.21 13.34
C MET A 1 4.97 9.72 13.18
N ASN A 2 5.84 8.80 13.57
CA ASN A 2 5.55 7.36 13.46
C ASN A 2 4.48 6.90 14.45
N ALA A 3 4.45 7.44 15.69
CA ALA A 3 3.48 7.03 16.71
C ALA A 3 2.02 7.33 16.30
N GLU A 4 1.75 8.53 15.82
CA GLU A 4 0.41 8.93 15.36
C GLU A 4 -0.10 8.07 14.19
N PHE A 5 0.80 7.66 13.31
CA PHE A 5 0.46 6.77 12.20
C PHE A 5 0.05 5.37 12.71
N PHE A 6 0.80 4.81 13.65
CA PHE A 6 0.50 3.49 14.22
C PHE A 6 -0.73 3.51 15.14
N GLU A 7 -0.96 4.60 15.88
CA GLU A 7 -2.19 4.79 16.65
C GLU A 7 -3.42 4.83 15.72
N ALA A 8 -3.32 5.56 14.61
CA ALA A 8 -4.39 5.59 13.61
C ALA A 8 -4.65 4.21 12.99
N LEU A 9 -3.60 3.43 12.69
CA LEU A 9 -3.73 2.05 12.20
C LEU A 9 -4.47 1.16 13.21
N ALA A 10 -4.08 1.21 14.49
CA ALA A 10 -4.71 0.43 15.55
C ALA A 10 -6.18 0.82 15.80
N MET A 11 -6.51 2.11 15.72
CA MET A 11 -7.91 2.58 15.78
C MET A 11 -8.74 2.01 14.63
N LEU A 12 -8.19 1.99 13.43
CA LEU A 12 -8.89 1.52 12.24
C LEU A 12 -9.13 0.01 12.26
N GLU A 13 -8.16 -0.75 12.75
CA GLU A 13 -8.32 -2.19 12.98
C GLU A 13 -9.49 -2.46 13.93
N LYS A 14 -9.55 -1.71 15.04
CA LYS A 14 -10.57 -1.89 16.07
C LYS A 14 -11.97 -1.43 15.63
N GLU A 15 -12.06 -0.31 14.91
CA GLU A 15 -13.35 0.29 14.55
C GLU A 15 -13.97 -0.29 13.27
N ARG A 16 -13.15 -0.78 12.35
CA ARG A 16 -13.56 -1.11 10.98
C ARG A 16 -13.34 -2.56 10.57
N GLY A 17 -12.70 -3.37 11.41
CA GLY A 17 -12.42 -4.78 11.11
C GLY A 17 -11.45 -5.00 9.94
N LEU A 18 -10.72 -3.96 9.54
CA LEU A 18 -9.65 -4.05 8.55
C LEU A 18 -8.38 -4.47 9.27
N THR A 19 -7.77 -5.57 8.85
CA THR A 19 -6.53 -6.03 9.46
C THR A 19 -5.39 -5.06 9.22
N ALA A 20 -4.53 -4.88 10.23
CA ALA A 20 -3.34 -4.03 10.12
C ALA A 20 -2.47 -4.45 8.92
N ASP A 21 -2.32 -5.77 8.69
CA ASP A 21 -1.53 -6.33 7.60
C ASP A 21 -2.05 -5.89 6.22
N TYR A 22 -3.37 -5.91 6.01
CA TYR A 22 -3.98 -5.42 4.76
C TYR A 22 -3.69 -3.94 4.50
N LEU A 23 -3.79 -3.11 5.55
CA LEU A 23 -3.49 -1.67 5.44
C LEU A 23 -2.01 -1.43 5.16
N ILE A 24 -1.12 -2.17 5.84
CA ILE A 24 0.34 -2.09 5.66
C ILE A 24 0.72 -2.48 4.23
N GLU A 25 0.19 -3.57 3.72
CA GLU A 25 0.45 -4.01 2.34
C GLU A 25 0.06 -2.94 1.32
N ARG A 26 -1.15 -2.36 1.45
CA ARG A 26 -1.63 -1.30 0.56
C ARG A 26 -0.81 -0.03 0.63
N ILE A 27 -0.41 0.36 1.84
CA ILE A 27 0.44 1.53 2.07
C ILE A 27 1.83 1.29 1.49
N SER A 28 2.42 0.10 1.71
CA SER A 28 3.72 -0.27 1.16
C SER A 28 3.73 -0.21 -0.35
N ASN A 29 2.72 -0.79 -1.01
CA ASN A 29 2.58 -0.76 -2.46
C ASN A 29 2.47 0.68 -3.00
N ALA A 30 1.72 1.55 -2.33
CA ALA A 30 1.61 2.95 -2.75
C ALA A 30 2.94 3.71 -2.61
N ILE A 31 3.71 3.42 -1.56
CA ILE A 31 5.04 4.01 -1.37
C ILE A 31 6.01 3.50 -2.43
N ILE A 32 6.01 2.19 -2.73
CA ILE A 32 6.83 1.60 -3.79
C ILE A 32 6.54 2.30 -5.13
N ILE A 33 5.27 2.45 -5.51
CA ILE A 33 4.88 3.15 -6.75
C ILE A 33 5.39 4.59 -6.78
N ALA A 34 5.31 5.31 -5.65
CA ALA A 34 5.79 6.68 -5.56
C ALA A 34 7.32 6.76 -5.70
N VAL A 35 8.04 5.89 -5.00
CA VAL A 35 9.52 5.84 -5.06
C VAL A 35 9.99 5.45 -6.48
N LYS A 36 9.35 4.47 -7.11
CA LYS A 36 9.64 4.09 -8.50
C LYS A 36 9.54 5.27 -9.45
N LYS A 37 8.49 6.06 -9.30
CA LYS A 37 8.26 7.23 -10.15
C LYS A 37 9.29 8.34 -9.89
N ASP A 38 9.65 8.57 -8.63
CA ASP A 38 10.51 9.68 -8.24
C ASP A 38 12.00 9.38 -8.46
N TYR A 39 12.39 8.11 -8.36
CA TYR A 39 13.79 7.66 -8.47
C TYR A 39 14.08 6.87 -9.74
N GLU A 40 13.08 6.63 -10.60
CA GLU A 40 13.18 5.88 -11.86
C GLU A 40 13.80 4.48 -11.68
N VAL A 41 13.30 3.76 -10.65
CA VAL A 41 13.75 2.43 -10.27
C VAL A 41 12.66 1.37 -10.42
N GLU A 42 13.01 0.10 -10.31
CA GLU A 42 12.07 -1.03 -10.34
C GLU A 42 11.59 -1.42 -8.92
N ASP A 43 10.62 -2.34 -8.82
CA ASP A 43 10.05 -2.77 -7.55
C ASP A 43 11.09 -3.37 -6.61
N ASP A 44 12.02 -4.16 -7.14
CA ASP A 44 13.09 -4.83 -6.38
C ASP A 44 14.13 -3.86 -5.80
N ASN A 45 14.13 -2.61 -6.26
CA ASN A 45 15.02 -1.56 -5.79
C ASN A 45 14.44 -0.74 -4.63
N VAL A 46 13.21 -1.05 -4.18
CA VAL A 46 12.54 -0.34 -3.09
C VAL A 46 12.22 -1.28 -1.94
N LEU A 47 12.78 -0.98 -0.78
CA LEU A 47 12.50 -1.71 0.46
C LEU A 47 11.65 -0.83 1.38
N VAL A 48 10.43 -1.29 1.68
CA VAL A 48 9.53 -0.65 2.64
C VAL A 48 9.38 -1.57 3.85
N GLU A 49 9.78 -1.09 5.01
CA GLU A 49 9.66 -1.81 6.28
C GLU A 49 8.68 -1.07 7.19
N ILE A 50 7.52 -1.67 7.45
CA ILE A 50 6.52 -1.17 8.38
C ILE A 50 6.29 -2.23 9.45
N ASP A 51 6.70 -1.95 10.68
CA ASP A 51 6.51 -2.84 11.84
C ASP A 51 5.71 -2.08 12.91
N PRO A 52 4.39 -2.35 13.04
CA PRO A 52 3.56 -1.69 14.03
C PRO A 52 3.98 -1.99 15.48
N ALA A 53 4.46 -3.21 15.75
CA ALA A 53 4.86 -3.63 17.09
C ALA A 53 6.07 -2.87 17.61
N LYS A 54 6.99 -2.49 16.69
CA LYS A 54 8.19 -1.72 17.01
C LYS A 54 8.07 -0.23 16.68
N GLY A 55 6.93 0.21 16.12
CA GLY A 55 6.74 1.56 15.64
C GLY A 55 7.73 1.95 14.53
N LYS A 56 8.19 0.98 13.74
CA LYS A 56 9.22 1.16 12.72
C LYS A 56 8.60 1.42 11.36
N PHE A 57 8.98 2.53 10.76
CA PHE A 57 8.59 2.90 9.39
C PHE A 57 9.83 3.39 8.65
N ASN A 58 10.36 2.56 7.77
CA ASN A 58 11.54 2.85 6.97
C ASN A 58 11.25 2.61 5.49
N VAL A 59 11.78 3.48 4.68
CA VAL A 59 11.81 3.33 3.22
C VAL A 59 13.26 3.45 2.78
N SER A 60 13.74 2.48 2.04
CA SER A 60 15.11 2.42 1.58
C SER A 60 15.18 2.13 0.09
N LEU A 61 16.17 2.71 -0.57
CA LEU A 61 16.52 2.38 -1.94
C LEU A 61 17.58 1.28 -1.91
N VAL A 62 17.37 0.25 -2.70
CA VAL A 62 18.29 -0.87 -2.87
C VAL A 62 18.92 -0.79 -4.25
N ARG A 63 20.24 -0.73 -4.31
CA ARG A 63 20.99 -0.71 -5.56
C ARG A 63 22.00 -1.87 -5.58
N ASP A 64 22.12 -2.52 -6.72
CA ASP A 64 23.08 -3.59 -6.88
C ASP A 64 24.50 -3.02 -7.05
N VAL A 65 25.46 -3.61 -6.34
CA VAL A 65 26.87 -3.21 -6.44
C VAL A 65 27.50 -3.96 -7.61
N VAL A 66 28.01 -3.22 -8.59
CA VAL A 66 28.57 -3.78 -9.82
C VAL A 66 29.94 -3.17 -10.11
N GLU A 67 30.75 -3.86 -10.91
CA GLU A 67 32.05 -3.34 -11.35
C GLU A 67 31.86 -2.21 -12.38
N GLU A 68 30.97 -2.42 -13.37
CA GLU A 68 30.61 -1.44 -14.38
C GLU A 68 29.11 -1.12 -14.28
N VAL A 69 28.78 0.17 -14.10
CA VAL A 69 27.41 0.65 -13.95
C VAL A 69 26.79 0.85 -15.32
N GLU A 70 25.79 0.04 -15.64
CA GLU A 70 24.98 0.16 -16.85
C GLU A 70 23.78 1.09 -16.60
N ASN A 71 23.14 1.00 -15.43
CA ASN A 71 22.01 1.85 -15.04
C ASN A 71 22.30 2.51 -13.69
N PRO A 72 22.58 3.83 -13.64
CA PRO A 72 22.90 4.54 -12.40
C PRO A 72 21.73 4.65 -11.40
N HIS A 73 20.47 4.38 -11.83
CA HIS A 73 19.32 4.40 -10.95
C HIS A 73 19.22 3.13 -10.10
N THR A 74 19.58 1.98 -10.67
CA THR A 74 19.45 0.66 -10.04
C THR A 74 20.78 0.06 -9.60
N GLN A 75 21.89 0.60 -10.08
CA GLN A 75 23.23 0.09 -9.85
C GLN A 75 24.15 1.15 -9.25
N VAL A 76 25.21 0.69 -8.59
CA VAL A 76 26.25 1.54 -8.00
C VAL A 76 27.60 0.83 -8.15
N SER A 77 28.65 1.58 -8.45
CA SER A 77 30.00 1.00 -8.54
C SER A 77 30.54 0.64 -7.15
N VAL A 78 31.44 -0.37 -7.10
CA VAL A 78 32.12 -0.78 -5.85
C VAL A 78 32.78 0.41 -5.16
N ALA A 79 33.40 1.31 -5.91
CA ALA A 79 34.05 2.52 -5.36
C ALA A 79 33.06 3.43 -4.64
N GLN A 80 31.89 3.67 -5.23
CA GLN A 80 30.82 4.47 -4.60
C GLN A 80 30.18 3.74 -3.42
N ALA A 81 30.00 2.39 -3.52
CA ALA A 81 29.46 1.59 -2.43
C ALA A 81 30.37 1.62 -1.18
N HIS A 82 31.69 1.68 -1.38
CA HIS A 82 32.68 1.79 -0.31
C HIS A 82 32.61 3.11 0.48
N GLU A 83 32.08 4.18 -0.09
CA GLU A 83 31.82 5.44 0.65
C GLU A 83 30.78 5.24 1.75
N PHE A 84 29.82 4.33 1.53
CA PHE A 84 28.76 4.01 2.50
C PHE A 84 29.16 2.85 3.41
N ARG A 85 29.75 1.81 2.83
CA ARG A 85 30.17 0.60 3.59
C ARG A 85 31.35 -0.08 2.89
N LYS A 86 32.51 -0.07 3.54
CA LYS A 86 33.78 -0.62 3.02
C LYS A 86 33.80 -2.13 2.75
N SER A 87 32.81 -2.88 3.29
CA SER A 87 32.72 -4.33 3.16
C SER A 87 31.86 -4.81 1.98
N LEU A 88 31.38 -3.89 1.13
CA LEU A 88 30.55 -4.26 -0.01
C LEU A 88 31.41 -4.64 -1.22
N GLU A 89 31.10 -5.77 -1.82
CA GLU A 89 31.77 -6.29 -3.01
C GLU A 89 30.78 -6.32 -4.20
N ALA A 90 31.30 -6.57 -5.41
CA ALA A 90 30.46 -6.73 -6.59
C ALA A 90 29.52 -7.94 -6.42
N GLY A 91 28.23 -7.74 -6.65
CA GLY A 91 27.16 -8.71 -6.40
C GLY A 91 26.41 -8.48 -5.09
N ASP A 92 26.89 -7.59 -4.21
CA ASP A 92 26.17 -7.18 -3.01
C ASP A 92 25.08 -6.16 -3.31
N ARG A 93 24.23 -5.90 -2.31
CA ARG A 93 23.18 -4.87 -2.37
C ARG A 93 23.46 -3.73 -1.40
N LEU A 94 23.52 -2.51 -1.92
CA LEU A 94 23.61 -1.30 -1.12
C LEU A 94 22.21 -0.80 -0.76
N VAL A 95 21.88 -0.84 0.53
CA VAL A 95 20.62 -0.32 1.06
C VAL A 95 20.85 1.10 1.59
N THR A 96 20.22 2.09 0.95
CA THR A 96 20.31 3.51 1.32
C THR A 96 18.99 3.99 1.87
N PRO A 97 18.90 4.42 3.15
CA PRO A 97 17.65 4.90 3.72
C PRO A 97 17.25 6.24 3.08
N LEU A 98 15.97 6.34 2.73
CA LEU A 98 15.37 7.56 2.22
C LEU A 98 14.75 8.39 3.35
N LYS A 99 14.61 9.70 3.13
CA LYS A 99 14.00 10.61 4.12
C LYS A 99 12.51 10.31 4.27
N THR A 100 12.11 9.72 5.39
CA THR A 100 10.74 9.26 5.66
C THR A 100 9.68 10.35 5.75
N LYS A 101 10.06 11.64 5.85
CA LYS A 101 9.10 12.76 5.97
C LYS A 101 8.15 12.89 4.78
N GLU A 102 8.65 12.66 3.57
CA GLU A 102 7.86 12.77 2.33
C GLU A 102 6.90 11.58 2.20
N PHE A 103 7.36 10.39 2.54
CA PHE A 103 6.57 9.17 2.48
C PHE A 103 5.48 9.10 3.56
N GLY A 104 5.64 9.78 4.69
CA GLY A 104 4.61 9.90 5.72
C GLY A 104 3.31 10.55 5.22
N ARG A 105 3.41 11.51 4.29
CA ARG A 105 2.23 12.12 3.65
C ARG A 105 1.56 11.15 2.69
N ILE A 106 2.33 10.45 1.88
CA ILE A 106 1.83 9.42 0.96
C ILE A 106 1.12 8.33 1.75
N ALA A 107 1.75 7.82 2.82
CA ALA A 107 1.18 6.82 3.71
C ALA A 107 -0.16 7.29 4.30
N ALA A 108 -0.25 8.53 4.80
CA ALA A 108 -1.47 9.07 5.39
C ALA A 108 -2.60 9.23 4.36
N VAL A 109 -2.30 9.73 3.16
CA VAL A 109 -3.30 9.88 2.08
C VAL A 109 -3.77 8.52 1.59
N THR A 110 -2.86 7.58 1.41
CA THR A 110 -3.17 6.21 0.97
C THR A 110 -3.98 5.47 2.01
N ALA A 111 -3.61 5.53 3.30
CA ALA A 111 -4.39 4.95 4.39
C ALA A 111 -5.83 5.47 4.36
N LYS A 112 -6.01 6.80 4.27
CA LYS A 112 -7.35 7.41 4.18
C LYS A 112 -8.15 6.93 2.97
N HIS A 113 -7.50 6.71 1.82
CA HIS A 113 -8.15 6.21 0.61
C HIS A 113 -8.56 4.74 0.75
N VAL A 114 -7.64 3.89 1.22
CA VAL A 114 -7.86 2.46 1.46
C VAL A 114 -8.99 2.24 2.47
N ILE A 115 -9.03 3.05 3.54
CA ILE A 115 -10.09 3.01 4.54
C ILE A 115 -11.45 3.29 3.91
N ARG A 116 -11.56 4.38 3.13
CA ARG A 116 -12.82 4.72 2.46
C ARG A 116 -13.28 3.62 1.50
N GLN A 117 -12.35 3.02 0.79
CA GLN A 117 -12.62 1.90 -0.11
C GLN A 117 -13.07 0.67 0.69
N GLY A 118 -12.35 0.30 1.76
CA GLY A 118 -12.71 -0.85 2.62
C GLY A 118 -14.08 -0.68 3.28
N ILE A 119 -14.45 0.54 3.71
CA ILE A 119 -15.78 0.82 4.24
C ILE A 119 -16.86 0.56 3.16
N ARG A 120 -16.67 1.09 1.96
CA ARG A 120 -17.63 0.88 0.85
C ARG A 120 -17.75 -0.58 0.47
N GLU A 121 -16.65 -1.32 0.48
CA GLU A 121 -16.66 -2.77 0.21
C GLU A 121 -17.38 -3.53 1.32
N ALA A 122 -17.16 -3.19 2.58
CA ALA A 122 -17.84 -3.79 3.73
C ALA A 122 -19.35 -3.52 3.71
N GLU A 123 -19.76 -2.26 3.47
CA GLU A 123 -21.17 -1.88 3.31
C GLU A 123 -21.82 -2.63 2.14
N ARG A 124 -21.15 -2.72 1.01
CA ARG A 124 -21.64 -3.46 -0.16
C ARG A 124 -21.78 -4.96 0.12
N ASN A 125 -20.80 -5.56 0.80
CA ASN A 125 -20.85 -6.97 1.18
C ASN A 125 -21.97 -7.26 2.18
N GLN A 126 -22.19 -6.36 3.15
CA GLN A 126 -23.29 -6.46 4.10
C GLN A 126 -24.64 -6.38 3.39
N GLN A 127 -24.83 -5.40 2.51
CA GLN A 127 -26.04 -5.28 1.70
C GLN A 127 -26.24 -6.52 0.80
N PHE A 128 -25.18 -7.02 0.19
CA PHE A 128 -25.24 -8.22 -0.62
C PHE A 128 -25.68 -9.45 0.20
N THR A 129 -25.08 -9.65 1.38
CA THR A 129 -25.44 -10.77 2.27
C THR A 129 -26.88 -10.65 2.75
N GLU A 130 -27.31 -9.44 3.11
CA GLU A 130 -28.71 -9.19 3.51
C GLU A 130 -29.69 -9.48 2.37
N MET A 131 -29.39 -9.02 1.16
CA MET A 131 -30.23 -9.30 -0.02
C MET A 131 -30.18 -10.75 -0.45
N GLN A 132 -29.04 -11.42 -0.29
CA GLN A 132 -28.93 -12.85 -0.57
C GLN A 132 -29.78 -13.69 0.39
N SER A 133 -29.90 -13.30 1.65
CA SER A 133 -30.79 -13.98 2.62
C SER A 133 -32.28 -13.83 2.26
N LYS A 134 -32.64 -12.78 1.53
CA LYS A 134 -34.00 -12.50 1.03
C LYS A 134 -34.24 -13.02 -0.39
N ALA A 135 -33.27 -13.75 -0.96
CA ALA A 135 -33.45 -14.38 -2.26
C ALA A 135 -34.67 -15.31 -2.27
N HIS A 136 -35.50 -15.20 -3.31
CA HIS A 136 -36.78 -15.87 -3.47
C HIS A 136 -37.92 -15.38 -2.55
N GLU A 137 -37.73 -14.30 -1.81
CA GLU A 137 -38.79 -13.63 -1.08
C GLU A 137 -39.40 -12.48 -1.90
N ILE A 138 -40.63 -12.07 -1.56
CA ILE A 138 -41.26 -10.89 -2.15
C ILE A 138 -40.73 -9.66 -1.41
N VAL A 139 -40.05 -8.80 -2.15
CA VAL A 139 -39.51 -7.52 -1.62
C VAL A 139 -40.29 -6.34 -2.22
N THR A 140 -40.49 -5.29 -1.38
CA THR A 140 -41.14 -4.06 -1.81
C THR A 140 -40.07 -2.97 -1.88
N GLY A 141 -40.03 -2.20 -2.94
CA GLY A 141 -39.08 -1.11 -3.12
C GLY A 141 -39.47 -0.17 -4.23
N THR A 142 -38.78 0.95 -4.32
CA THR A 142 -38.98 1.92 -5.42
C THR A 142 -38.05 1.59 -6.58
N VAL A 143 -38.59 1.44 -7.79
CA VAL A 143 -37.81 1.17 -8.98
C VAL A 143 -37.00 2.42 -9.35
N THR A 144 -35.67 2.33 -9.26
CA THR A 144 -34.77 3.41 -9.60
C THR A 144 -34.21 3.29 -11.00
N ARG A 145 -34.02 2.06 -11.51
CA ARG A 145 -33.46 1.80 -12.83
C ARG A 145 -33.94 0.46 -13.37
N ILE A 146 -34.23 0.44 -14.65
CA ILE A 146 -34.57 -0.78 -15.42
C ILE A 146 -33.49 -0.98 -16.48
N ASP A 147 -32.83 -2.13 -16.45
CA ASP A 147 -31.91 -2.58 -17.49
C ASP A 147 -32.60 -3.68 -18.31
N THR A 148 -33.20 -3.29 -19.42
CA THR A 148 -33.95 -4.19 -20.30
C THR A 148 -33.06 -5.19 -21.03
N LEU A 149 -31.78 -4.88 -21.23
CA LEU A 149 -30.83 -5.78 -21.90
C LEU A 149 -30.42 -6.95 -21.01
N ARG A 150 -30.33 -6.72 -19.71
CA ARG A 150 -29.96 -7.73 -18.73
C ARG A 150 -31.13 -8.35 -18.00
N GLY A 151 -32.35 -7.84 -18.22
CA GLY A 151 -33.55 -8.27 -17.51
C GLY A 151 -33.49 -7.97 -15.99
N VAL A 152 -32.81 -6.87 -15.60
CA VAL A 152 -32.59 -6.52 -14.21
C VAL A 152 -33.32 -5.23 -13.88
N VAL A 153 -33.93 -5.21 -12.69
CA VAL A 153 -34.56 -4.01 -12.11
C VAL A 153 -33.82 -3.65 -10.84
N ALA A 154 -33.33 -2.42 -10.73
CA ALA A 154 -32.75 -1.89 -9.51
C ALA A 154 -33.86 -1.27 -8.65
N LEU A 155 -33.91 -1.67 -7.39
CA LEU A 155 -34.82 -1.18 -6.34
C LEU A 155 -34.02 -0.40 -5.30
N ASP A 156 -34.65 0.60 -4.70
CA ASP A 156 -34.17 1.38 -3.56
C ASP A 156 -35.09 1.17 -2.37
#